data_fe2c37e53916844a42bdf459a0ab49a0
#
_entry.id   fe2c37e53916844a42bdf459a0ab49a0
#
_cell.length_a   1.000
_cell.length_b   1.000
_cell.length_c   1.000
_cell.angle_alpha   90.00
_cell.angle_beta   90.00
_cell.angle_gamma   90.00
#
_symmetry.space_group_name_H-M   'P 1'
#
loop_
_entity.id
_entity.type
_entity.pdbx_description
1 polymer ?
#
loop_
_entity_poly.entity_id
_entity_poly.type
_entity_poly.pdbx_seq_one_letter_code
_entity_poly.pdbx_strand_id
1 'polypeptide(L)'
;MHPALEPFTFRRGNVTVRNRTVLAAMTNKQSHDDGTVSEDEIRWLTKRSQGQFGIITTAATHVLKHGQGWEGEFGTWSDHHLEGLTTMAQNIRSHGAVSLAQLFHGGMRAPERLTGRTPRSASANALGAGLGESVAMTESDIQEAILGFGAAARRCELAGFDGVELHGAHGYLIAQFLGAGTNRRTCLLYTSPSPRDR
;
A
#
# COMPACT_ATOMS: atom_id res chain seq x y z
N MET A 1 14.42 1.63 -31.54
CA MET A 1 13.36 1.30 -30.55
C MET A 1 13.35 2.38 -29.47
N HIS A 2 12.21 2.80 -28.95
CA HIS A 2 12.19 3.83 -27.90
C HIS A 2 12.83 3.29 -26.63
N PRO A 3 13.74 4.03 -25.91
CA PRO A 3 14.46 3.52 -24.74
C PRO A 3 13.56 2.99 -23.61
N ALA A 4 12.34 3.49 -23.48
CA ALA A 4 11.36 2.98 -22.50
C ALA A 4 10.93 1.54 -22.77
N LEU A 5 11.08 1.03 -24.00
CA LEU A 5 10.69 -0.33 -24.39
C LEU A 5 11.86 -1.33 -24.30
N GLU A 6 13.04 -0.87 -23.92
CA GLU A 6 14.21 -1.73 -23.71
C GLU A 6 14.17 -2.40 -22.33
N PRO A 7 14.62 -3.65 -22.21
CA PRO A 7 14.75 -4.31 -20.92
C PRO A 7 15.68 -3.55 -19.99
N PHE A 8 15.43 -3.70 -18.68
CA PHE A 8 16.25 -3.10 -17.63
C PHE A 8 16.46 -4.09 -16.50
N THR A 9 17.72 -4.23 -16.03
CA THR A 9 18.06 -5.08 -14.89
C THR A 9 18.41 -4.20 -13.69
N PHE A 10 17.71 -4.41 -12.58
CA PHE A 10 18.03 -3.74 -11.31
C PHE A 10 19.32 -4.29 -10.74
N ARG A 11 20.22 -3.39 -10.29
CA ARG A 11 21.53 -3.77 -9.73
C ARG A 11 21.42 -4.62 -8.47
N ARG A 12 20.39 -4.37 -7.64
CA ARG A 12 20.09 -5.18 -6.46
C ARG A 12 19.00 -6.19 -6.80
N GLY A 13 19.17 -7.43 -6.32
CA GLY A 13 18.21 -8.51 -6.54
C GLY A 13 18.24 -9.13 -7.94
N ASN A 14 19.00 -8.58 -8.88
CA ASN A 14 19.15 -9.08 -10.25
C ASN A 14 17.81 -9.30 -11.00
N VAL A 15 16.79 -8.51 -10.66
CA VAL A 15 15.48 -8.57 -11.29
C VAL A 15 15.53 -7.86 -12.63
N THR A 16 15.16 -8.55 -13.71
CA THR A 16 15.06 -7.98 -15.05
C THR A 16 13.61 -7.73 -15.42
N VAL A 17 13.30 -6.50 -15.78
CA VAL A 17 12.01 -6.10 -16.35
C VAL A 17 12.12 -6.03 -17.88
N ARG A 18 11.08 -6.49 -18.58
CA ARG A 18 11.06 -6.53 -20.06
C ARG A 18 11.09 -5.16 -20.73
N ASN A 19 10.71 -4.11 -20.02
CA ASN A 19 10.78 -2.72 -20.45
C ASN A 19 10.69 -1.81 -19.22
N ARG A 20 10.82 -0.50 -19.41
CA ARG A 20 10.85 0.51 -18.34
C ARG A 20 9.50 1.17 -18.06
N THR A 21 8.40 0.53 -18.46
CA THR A 21 7.06 1.03 -18.17
C THR A 21 6.53 0.45 -16.87
N VAL A 22 5.92 1.29 -16.05
CA VAL A 22 5.34 0.91 -14.77
C VAL A 22 3.88 1.30 -14.76
N LEU A 23 3.00 0.35 -14.45
CA LEU A 23 1.64 0.67 -14.03
C LEU A 23 1.70 1.16 -12.60
N ALA A 24 1.43 2.44 -12.39
CA ALA A 24 1.34 3.02 -11.04
C ALA A 24 0.14 2.45 -10.28
N ALA A 25 0.25 2.38 -8.96
CA ALA A 25 -0.86 2.02 -8.09
C ALA A 25 -2.06 2.97 -8.28
N MET A 26 -3.24 2.40 -8.51
CA MET A 26 -4.49 3.15 -8.71
C MET A 26 -5.63 2.50 -7.95
N THR A 27 -6.31 3.27 -7.11
CA THR A 27 -7.54 2.84 -6.43
C THR A 27 -8.64 2.57 -7.45
N ASN A 28 -9.23 1.39 -7.40
CA ASN A 28 -10.28 0.95 -8.32
C ASN A 28 -11.57 0.50 -7.61
N LYS A 29 -11.52 0.24 -6.30
CA LYS A 29 -12.68 -0.14 -5.47
C LYS A 29 -13.43 -1.37 -5.98
N GLN A 30 -12.73 -2.37 -6.46
CA GLN A 30 -13.33 -3.54 -7.13
C GLN A 30 -13.36 -4.79 -6.24
N SER A 31 -12.64 -4.77 -5.10
CA SER A 31 -12.57 -5.94 -4.22
C SER A 31 -13.73 -6.01 -3.23
N HIS A 32 -13.81 -7.11 -2.47
CA HIS A 32 -14.93 -7.38 -1.58
C HIS A 32 -14.84 -6.61 -0.26
N ASP A 33 -15.98 -6.43 0.43
CA ASP A 33 -16.05 -5.66 1.68
C ASP A 33 -15.28 -6.29 2.83
N ASP A 34 -15.07 -7.61 2.78
CA ASP A 34 -14.24 -8.35 3.74
C ASP A 34 -12.72 -8.23 3.48
N GLY A 35 -12.34 -7.49 2.43
CA GLY A 35 -10.96 -7.29 2.01
C GLY A 35 -10.41 -8.44 1.14
N THR A 36 -11.20 -9.42 0.76
CA THR A 36 -10.76 -10.44 -0.20
C THR A 36 -10.70 -9.87 -1.62
N VAL A 37 -9.74 -10.34 -2.40
CA VAL A 37 -9.54 -9.88 -3.76
C VAL A 37 -10.66 -10.42 -4.67
N SER A 38 -11.26 -9.56 -5.47
CA SER A 38 -12.28 -9.97 -6.44
C SER A 38 -11.67 -10.45 -7.76
N GLU A 39 -12.46 -11.22 -8.52
CA GLU A 39 -12.08 -11.61 -9.89
C GLU A 39 -11.94 -10.39 -10.81
N ASP A 40 -12.72 -9.33 -10.61
CA ASP A 40 -12.64 -8.10 -11.39
C ASP A 40 -11.31 -7.38 -11.18
N GLU A 41 -10.83 -7.30 -9.94
CA GLU A 41 -9.49 -6.77 -9.60
C GLU A 41 -8.39 -7.58 -10.29
N ILE A 42 -8.44 -8.91 -10.16
CA ILE A 42 -7.47 -9.82 -10.81
C ILE A 42 -7.51 -9.64 -12.33
N ARG A 43 -8.69 -9.64 -12.94
CA ARG A 43 -8.88 -9.47 -14.37
C ARG A 43 -8.35 -8.12 -14.87
N TRP A 44 -8.57 -7.07 -14.08
CA TRP A 44 -8.12 -5.72 -14.41
C TRP A 44 -6.59 -5.65 -14.47
N LEU A 45 -5.88 -6.21 -13.48
CA LEU A 45 -4.41 -6.24 -13.43
C LEU A 45 -3.82 -7.20 -14.50
N THR A 46 -4.46 -8.36 -14.70
CA THR A 46 -4.08 -9.32 -15.74
C THR A 46 -4.07 -8.68 -17.12
N LYS A 47 -5.12 -7.93 -17.49
CA LYS A 47 -5.18 -7.20 -18.76
C LYS A 47 -4.05 -6.20 -18.95
N ARG A 48 -3.57 -5.54 -17.86
CA ARG A 48 -2.42 -4.62 -17.91
C ARG A 48 -1.12 -5.39 -18.13
N SER A 49 -0.98 -6.57 -17.51
CA SER A 49 0.17 -7.44 -17.76
C SER A 49 0.19 -7.95 -19.21
N GLN A 50 -0.95 -8.34 -19.76
CA GLN A 50 -1.13 -8.65 -21.19
C GLN A 50 -0.77 -7.45 -22.08
N GLY A 51 -1.08 -6.22 -21.62
CA GLY A 51 -0.72 -4.96 -22.26
C GLY A 51 0.76 -4.61 -22.22
N GLN A 52 1.62 -5.54 -21.75
CA GLN A 52 3.09 -5.46 -21.87
C GLN A 52 3.75 -4.45 -20.90
N PHE A 53 3.13 -4.01 -19.80
CA PHE A 53 3.86 -3.28 -18.76
C PHE A 53 5.02 -4.11 -18.20
N GLY A 54 6.17 -3.47 -17.94
CA GLY A 54 7.34 -4.10 -17.32
C GLY A 54 7.11 -4.40 -15.84
N ILE A 55 6.51 -3.45 -15.13
CA ILE A 55 6.13 -3.58 -13.72
C ILE A 55 4.65 -3.25 -13.57
N ILE A 56 3.97 -4.00 -12.71
CA ILE A 56 2.58 -3.72 -12.32
C ILE A 56 2.53 -3.58 -10.80
N THR A 57 2.13 -2.39 -10.35
CA THR A 57 1.81 -2.15 -8.94
C THR A 57 0.29 -2.27 -8.76
N THR A 58 -0.15 -3.02 -7.75
CA THR A 58 -1.57 -3.20 -7.43
C THR A 58 -2.20 -1.89 -6.96
N ALA A 59 -3.53 -1.85 -6.82
CA ALA A 59 -4.17 -0.87 -5.96
C ALA A 59 -3.59 -0.95 -4.53
N ALA A 60 -3.77 0.11 -3.73
CA ALA A 60 -3.36 0.10 -2.34
C ALA A 60 -4.11 -0.99 -1.56
N THR A 61 -3.38 -1.71 -0.71
CA THR A 61 -3.92 -2.78 0.14
C THR A 61 -3.64 -2.51 1.60
N HIS A 62 -4.70 -2.53 2.44
CA HIS A 62 -4.53 -2.19 3.85
C HIS A 62 -3.87 -3.32 4.64
N VAL A 63 -2.87 -2.93 5.44
CA VAL A 63 -2.01 -3.85 6.22
C VAL A 63 -2.57 -4.19 7.59
N LEU A 64 -3.58 -3.46 8.06
CA LEU A 64 -4.34 -3.69 9.28
C LEU A 64 -5.83 -3.44 8.98
N LYS A 65 -6.72 -4.20 9.60
CA LYS A 65 -8.17 -4.07 9.37
C LYS A 65 -8.66 -2.63 9.58
N HIS A 66 -8.15 -1.95 10.61
CA HIS A 66 -8.49 -0.56 10.91
C HIS A 66 -7.70 0.49 10.09
N GLY A 67 -6.89 0.04 9.15
CA GLY A 67 -6.18 0.89 8.20
C GLY A 67 -6.89 1.08 6.87
N GLN A 68 -8.04 0.43 6.65
CA GLN A 68 -8.83 0.52 5.42
C GLN A 68 -9.20 1.97 5.10
N GLY A 69 -8.99 2.39 3.86
CA GLY A 69 -9.27 3.75 3.39
C GLY A 69 -10.62 3.92 2.71
N TRP A 70 -11.14 2.89 2.04
CA TRP A 70 -12.39 2.94 1.26
C TRP A 70 -13.03 1.57 1.09
N GLU A 71 -14.29 1.56 0.70
CA GLU A 71 -15.02 0.35 0.31
C GLU A 71 -14.41 -0.28 -0.94
N GLY A 72 -14.40 -1.61 -1.02
CA GLY A 72 -13.81 -2.34 -2.13
C GLY A 72 -12.27 -2.30 -2.17
N GLU A 73 -11.62 -1.92 -1.08
CA GLU A 73 -10.17 -2.05 -0.91
C GLU A 73 -9.83 -3.44 -0.41
N PHE A 74 -8.95 -4.17 -1.12
CA PHE A 74 -8.50 -5.45 -0.61
C PHE A 74 -7.45 -5.29 0.49
N GLY A 75 -7.31 -6.33 1.32
CA GLY A 75 -6.45 -6.35 2.48
C GLY A 75 -5.30 -7.33 2.39
N THR A 76 -4.30 -7.11 3.25
CA THR A 76 -3.16 -7.99 3.48
C THR A 76 -2.93 -8.26 4.97
N TRP A 77 -3.92 -7.92 5.79
CA TRP A 77 -3.82 -7.95 7.26
C TRP A 77 -3.97 -9.33 7.89
N SER A 78 -4.42 -10.34 7.15
CA SER A 78 -4.67 -11.70 7.63
C SER A 78 -4.31 -12.74 6.58
N ASP A 79 -4.03 -13.97 7.03
CA ASP A 79 -3.64 -15.07 6.14
C ASP A 79 -4.79 -15.54 5.24
N HIS A 80 -6.06 -15.24 5.58
CA HIS A 80 -7.19 -15.57 4.71
C HIS A 80 -7.16 -14.83 3.37
N HIS A 81 -6.35 -13.75 3.24
CA HIS A 81 -6.14 -13.05 1.98
C HIS A 81 -5.16 -13.75 1.04
N LEU A 82 -4.37 -14.73 1.52
CA LEU A 82 -3.28 -15.36 0.77
C LEU A 82 -3.73 -15.97 -0.55
N GLU A 83 -4.88 -16.65 -0.58
CA GLU A 83 -5.37 -17.31 -1.80
C GLU A 83 -5.61 -16.30 -2.94
N GLY A 84 -6.35 -15.22 -2.66
CA GLY A 84 -6.61 -14.16 -3.64
C GLY A 84 -5.34 -13.43 -4.06
N LEU A 85 -4.46 -13.12 -3.12
CA LEU A 85 -3.17 -12.50 -3.39
C LEU A 85 -2.28 -13.39 -4.27
N THR A 86 -2.26 -14.71 -4.00
CA THR A 86 -1.50 -15.68 -4.80
C THR A 86 -2.02 -15.75 -6.24
N THR A 87 -3.33 -15.83 -6.40
CA THR A 87 -3.97 -15.82 -7.71
C THR A 87 -3.64 -14.54 -8.49
N MET A 88 -3.71 -13.39 -7.82
CA MET A 88 -3.37 -12.09 -8.42
C MET A 88 -1.90 -12.03 -8.86
N ALA A 89 -0.96 -12.40 -7.99
CA ALA A 89 0.46 -12.40 -8.29
C ALA A 89 0.80 -13.33 -9.47
N GLN A 90 0.25 -14.55 -9.46
CA GLN A 90 0.43 -15.53 -10.54
C GLN A 90 -0.08 -15.00 -11.88
N ASN A 91 -1.27 -14.40 -11.91
CA ASN A 91 -1.85 -13.84 -13.14
C ASN A 91 -1.02 -12.68 -13.70
N ILE A 92 -0.49 -11.81 -12.86
CA ILE A 92 0.40 -10.73 -13.32
C ILE A 92 1.68 -11.31 -13.91
N ARG A 93 2.33 -12.23 -13.20
CA ARG A 93 3.62 -12.81 -13.57
C ARG A 93 3.55 -13.75 -14.77
N SER A 94 2.45 -14.48 -14.96
CA SER A 94 2.26 -15.39 -16.10
C SER A 94 2.36 -14.69 -17.45
N HIS A 95 2.14 -13.38 -17.49
CA HIS A 95 2.29 -12.54 -18.68
C HIS A 95 3.62 -11.74 -18.69
N GLY A 96 4.58 -12.08 -17.80
CA GLY A 96 5.95 -11.57 -17.83
C GLY A 96 6.17 -10.18 -17.23
N ALA A 97 5.20 -9.63 -16.49
CA ALA A 97 5.41 -8.42 -15.69
C ALA A 97 5.98 -8.76 -14.30
N VAL A 98 6.79 -7.87 -13.75
CA VAL A 98 7.16 -7.87 -12.33
C VAL A 98 5.97 -7.34 -11.54
N SER A 99 5.60 -8.02 -10.44
CA SER A 99 4.44 -7.73 -9.61
C SER A 99 4.81 -7.06 -8.30
N LEU A 100 4.24 -5.90 -8.00
CA LEU A 100 4.39 -5.20 -6.73
C LEU A 100 3.04 -5.02 -6.06
N ALA A 101 2.95 -5.27 -4.76
CA ALA A 101 1.78 -4.92 -3.94
C ALA A 101 2.02 -3.59 -3.22
N GLN A 102 1.11 -2.62 -3.35
CA GLN A 102 1.23 -1.35 -2.63
C GLN A 102 0.63 -1.47 -1.23
N LEU A 103 1.48 -1.50 -0.21
CA LEU A 103 1.08 -1.60 1.20
C LEU A 103 0.65 -0.23 1.74
N PHE A 104 -0.50 -0.21 2.41
CA PHE A 104 -1.21 1.00 2.77
C PHE A 104 -1.78 0.95 4.19
N HIS A 105 -1.91 2.12 4.80
CA HIS A 105 -2.71 2.37 5.99
C HIS A 105 -3.24 3.80 5.95
N GLY A 106 -4.56 3.96 6.02
CA GLY A 106 -5.21 5.25 5.86
C GLY A 106 -4.86 6.29 6.93
N GLY A 107 -4.48 5.84 8.13
CA GLY A 107 -4.17 6.75 9.24
C GLY A 107 -5.40 7.60 9.61
N MET A 108 -5.24 8.92 9.72
CA MET A 108 -6.38 9.83 9.98
C MET A 108 -7.41 9.84 8.86
N ARG A 109 -7.12 9.28 7.68
CA ARG A 109 -8.03 9.19 6.54
C ARG A 109 -8.73 7.83 6.43
N ALA A 110 -8.50 6.91 7.39
CA ALA A 110 -9.25 5.66 7.50
C ALA A 110 -10.64 5.97 8.10
N PRO A 111 -11.76 5.80 7.36
CA PRO A 111 -13.07 6.22 7.84
C PRO A 111 -13.56 5.34 8.98
N GLU A 112 -14.01 5.92 10.10
CA GLU A 112 -14.53 5.18 11.25
C GLU A 112 -15.70 4.26 10.87
N ARG A 113 -16.56 4.69 9.93
CA ARG A 113 -17.67 3.87 9.43
C ARG A 113 -17.26 2.53 8.81
N LEU A 114 -16.04 2.43 8.27
CA LEU A 114 -15.51 1.19 7.69
C LEU A 114 -14.69 0.40 8.69
N THR A 115 -13.91 1.10 9.51
CA THR A 115 -12.93 0.48 10.40
C THR A 115 -13.50 0.14 11.78
N GLY A 116 -14.64 0.75 12.16
CA GLY A 116 -15.23 0.65 13.49
C GLY A 116 -14.36 1.29 14.59
N ARG A 117 -13.37 2.10 14.20
CA ARG A 117 -12.41 2.73 15.13
C ARG A 117 -12.18 4.18 14.74
N THR A 118 -12.13 5.07 15.73
CA THR A 118 -11.76 6.47 15.50
C THR A 118 -10.40 6.55 14.81
N PRO A 119 -10.29 7.31 13.71
CA PRO A 119 -9.05 7.43 12.95
C PRO A 119 -7.86 7.83 13.80
N ARG A 120 -6.70 7.24 13.54
CA ARG A 120 -5.46 7.52 14.27
C ARG A 120 -4.38 8.09 13.37
N SER A 121 -3.54 8.96 13.92
CA SER A 121 -2.47 9.64 13.20
C SER A 121 -1.24 9.82 14.09
N ALA A 122 -0.16 10.36 13.53
CA ALA A 122 1.04 10.71 14.28
C ALA A 122 0.74 11.63 15.49
N SER A 123 -0.17 12.58 15.30
CA SER A 123 -0.71 13.45 16.37
C SER A 123 -2.22 13.60 16.16
N ALA A 124 -2.95 14.16 17.12
CA ALA A 124 -4.34 14.53 16.92
C ALA A 124 -4.43 15.61 15.84
N ASN A 125 -5.15 15.33 14.76
CA ASN A 125 -5.27 16.20 13.60
C ASN A 125 -6.73 16.36 13.20
N ALA A 126 -7.14 17.55 12.80
CA ALA A 126 -8.49 17.78 12.28
C ALA A 126 -8.77 16.89 11.07
N LEU A 127 -9.90 16.21 11.06
CA LEU A 127 -10.33 15.30 9.98
C LEU A 127 -10.95 16.04 8.78
N GLY A 128 -11.20 17.34 8.92
CA GLY A 128 -11.88 18.17 7.93
C GLY A 128 -13.39 17.94 7.92
N ALA A 129 -14.11 18.78 7.16
CA ALA A 129 -15.58 18.70 6.97
C ALA A 129 -16.40 18.53 8.27
N GLY A 130 -15.91 18.99 9.42
CA GLY A 130 -16.62 18.86 10.70
C GLY A 130 -16.62 17.45 11.32
N LEU A 131 -15.80 16.53 10.84
CA LEU A 131 -15.72 15.14 11.33
C LEU A 131 -14.93 14.98 12.66
N GLY A 132 -14.53 16.10 13.30
CA GLY A 132 -13.76 16.07 14.54
C GLY A 132 -12.28 15.91 14.32
N GLU A 133 -11.58 15.25 15.24
CA GLU A 133 -10.14 15.05 15.23
C GLU A 133 -9.77 13.56 15.27
N SER A 134 -8.65 13.22 14.65
CA SER A 134 -8.02 11.91 14.83
C SER A 134 -7.38 11.81 16.22
N VAL A 135 -7.23 10.59 16.71
CA VAL A 135 -6.51 10.31 17.97
C VAL A 135 -5.01 10.16 17.66
N ALA A 136 -4.15 10.75 18.51
CA ALA A 136 -2.72 10.51 18.42
C ALA A 136 -2.42 9.03 18.72
N MET A 137 -1.63 8.38 17.86
CA MET A 137 -1.19 7.00 18.08
C MET A 137 -0.34 6.90 19.35
N THR A 138 -0.59 5.90 20.16
CA THR A 138 0.30 5.49 21.25
C THR A 138 1.54 4.79 20.69
N GLU A 139 2.55 4.56 21.53
CA GLU A 139 3.71 3.73 21.15
C GLU A 139 3.26 2.33 20.68
N SER A 140 2.29 1.72 21.38
CA SER A 140 1.73 0.42 21.02
C SER A 140 1.05 0.44 19.65
N ASP A 141 0.30 1.50 19.31
CA ASP A 141 -0.33 1.63 17.98
C ASP A 141 0.72 1.74 16.87
N ILE A 142 1.83 2.43 17.15
CA ILE A 142 2.94 2.58 16.19
C ILE A 142 3.61 1.23 15.97
N GLN A 143 3.89 0.49 17.04
CA GLN A 143 4.46 -0.85 16.94
C GLN A 143 3.52 -1.82 16.21
N GLU A 144 2.21 -1.77 16.49
CA GLU A 144 1.20 -2.52 15.73
C GLU A 144 1.27 -2.21 14.23
N ALA A 145 1.36 -0.94 13.86
CA ALA A 145 1.47 -0.54 12.46
C ALA A 145 2.76 -1.06 11.81
N ILE A 146 3.90 -0.92 12.47
CA ILE A 146 5.20 -1.42 11.97
C ILE A 146 5.15 -2.92 11.74
N LEU A 147 4.64 -3.69 12.72
CA LEU A 147 4.47 -5.14 12.61
C LEU A 147 3.46 -5.50 11.51
N GLY A 148 2.37 -4.72 11.37
CA GLY A 148 1.37 -4.88 10.33
C GLY A 148 1.96 -4.76 8.92
N PHE A 149 2.77 -3.73 8.67
CA PHE A 149 3.48 -3.58 7.39
C PHE A 149 4.45 -4.74 7.14
N GLY A 150 5.21 -5.17 8.15
CA GLY A 150 6.12 -6.32 8.05
C GLY A 150 5.38 -7.63 7.75
N ALA A 151 4.29 -7.91 8.45
CA ALA A 151 3.47 -9.10 8.24
C ALA A 151 2.79 -9.11 6.86
N ALA A 152 2.30 -7.95 6.40
CA ALA A 152 1.73 -7.78 5.07
C ALA A 152 2.77 -8.03 3.97
N ALA A 153 3.99 -7.47 4.12
CA ALA A 153 5.10 -7.73 3.19
C ALA A 153 5.43 -9.22 3.11
N ARG A 154 5.45 -9.90 4.27
CA ARG A 154 5.67 -11.37 4.31
C ARG A 154 4.57 -12.14 3.60
N ARG A 155 3.29 -11.74 3.75
CA ARG A 155 2.18 -12.37 3.02
C ARG A 155 2.29 -12.16 1.51
N CYS A 156 2.69 -10.96 1.06
CA CYS A 156 2.93 -10.71 -0.35
C CYS A 156 4.08 -11.59 -0.90
N GLU A 157 5.16 -11.77 -0.15
CA GLU A 157 6.24 -12.69 -0.50
C GLU A 157 5.74 -14.13 -0.62
N LEU A 158 4.97 -14.63 0.36
CA LEU A 158 4.37 -15.97 0.35
C LEU A 158 3.38 -16.14 -0.82
N ALA A 159 2.64 -15.12 -1.17
CA ALA A 159 1.73 -15.10 -2.31
C ALA A 159 2.45 -15.07 -3.67
N GLY A 160 3.77 -14.81 -3.68
CA GLY A 160 4.59 -14.82 -4.89
C GLY A 160 4.70 -13.49 -5.62
N PHE A 161 4.40 -12.36 -4.95
CA PHE A 161 4.78 -11.05 -5.48
C PHE A 161 6.31 -10.90 -5.52
N ASP A 162 6.81 -10.18 -6.52
CA ASP A 162 8.24 -9.90 -6.66
C ASP A 162 8.74 -8.84 -5.69
N GLY A 163 7.83 -8.06 -5.11
CA GLY A 163 8.13 -7.06 -4.10
C GLY A 163 6.90 -6.30 -3.60
N VAL A 164 7.16 -5.30 -2.76
CA VAL A 164 6.13 -4.41 -2.21
C VAL A 164 6.53 -2.94 -2.41
N GLU A 165 5.53 -2.09 -2.52
CA GLU A 165 5.67 -0.64 -2.50
C GLU A 165 5.03 -0.10 -1.21
N LEU A 166 5.72 0.77 -0.47
CA LEU A 166 5.17 1.42 0.70
C LEU A 166 4.49 2.73 0.30
N HIS A 167 3.19 2.87 0.59
CA HIS A 167 2.45 4.08 0.29
C HIS A 167 2.82 5.21 1.26
N GLY A 168 3.88 5.96 0.94
CA GLY A 168 4.39 7.09 1.73
C GLY A 168 3.90 8.47 1.27
N ALA A 169 2.77 8.55 0.54
CA ALA A 169 2.28 9.77 -0.08
C ALA A 169 0.84 10.11 0.34
N HIS A 170 0.25 11.14 -0.28
CA HIS A 170 -1.16 11.54 -0.26
C HIS A 170 -1.74 11.80 1.14
N GLY A 171 -0.90 12.04 2.16
CA GLY A 171 -1.36 12.31 3.52
C GLY A 171 -1.94 11.09 4.23
N TYR A 172 -1.52 9.86 3.86
CA TYR A 172 -1.83 8.63 4.58
C TYR A 172 -0.81 8.38 5.72
N LEU A 173 -0.91 7.28 6.46
CA LEU A 173 -0.22 7.10 7.73
C LEU A 173 1.27 7.43 7.68
N ILE A 174 2.03 6.88 6.73
CA ILE A 174 3.47 7.13 6.62
C ILE A 174 3.73 8.62 6.35
N ALA A 175 2.98 9.23 5.42
CA ALA A 175 3.10 10.66 5.13
C ALA A 175 2.73 11.53 6.35
N GLN A 176 1.78 11.07 7.20
CA GLN A 176 1.40 11.79 8.43
C GLN A 176 2.54 11.81 9.46
N PHE A 177 3.39 10.77 9.49
CA PHE A 177 4.60 10.75 10.31
C PHE A 177 5.74 11.59 9.71
N LEU A 178 5.82 11.70 8.38
CA LEU A 178 6.85 12.48 7.69
C LEU A 178 6.53 13.99 7.66
N GLY A 179 5.27 14.37 7.74
CA GLY A 179 4.82 15.75 7.62
C GLY A 179 4.90 16.52 8.94
N ALA A 180 5.67 17.62 9.01
CA ALA A 180 5.77 18.46 10.20
C ALA A 180 4.41 19.06 10.64
N GLY A 181 3.49 19.29 9.69
CA GLY A 181 2.14 19.78 10.01
C GLY A 181 1.24 18.73 10.67
N THR A 182 1.47 17.45 10.41
CA THR A 182 0.66 16.33 10.93
C THR A 182 1.32 15.58 12.06
N ASN A 183 2.66 15.63 12.17
CA ASN A 183 3.43 15.04 13.25
C ASN A 183 4.01 16.14 14.14
N ARG A 184 3.36 16.37 15.27
CA ARG A 184 3.77 17.35 16.30
C ARG A 184 4.32 16.67 17.57
N ARG A 185 4.83 15.45 17.43
CA ARG A 185 5.46 14.70 18.54
C ARG A 185 6.79 15.37 18.91
N THR A 186 7.13 15.30 20.19
CA THR A 186 8.37 15.87 20.76
C THR A 186 9.40 14.79 21.12
N CYS A 187 9.20 13.55 20.68
CA CYS A 187 10.07 12.39 20.96
C CYS A 187 10.86 11.95 19.70
N LEU A 188 11.64 10.87 19.82
CA LEU A 188 12.43 10.28 18.72
C LEU A 188 11.64 9.92 17.44
N LEU A 189 10.31 9.80 17.55
CA LEU A 189 9.40 9.63 16.41
C LEU A 189 9.01 10.97 15.75
N TYR A 190 9.64 12.07 16.18
CA TYR A 190 9.60 13.35 15.50
C TYR A 190 10.30 13.22 14.14
N THR A 191 9.78 13.92 13.14
CA THR A 191 10.36 13.93 11.81
C THR A 191 11.85 14.28 11.86
N SER A 192 12.71 13.30 11.58
CA SER A 192 14.08 13.61 11.22
C SER A 192 14.07 14.52 9.99
N PRO A 193 14.79 15.66 9.97
CA PRO A 193 14.82 16.50 8.80
C PRO A 193 15.27 15.66 7.61
N SER A 194 14.44 15.62 6.57
CA SER A 194 14.80 14.97 5.30
C SER A 194 16.09 15.59 4.77
N PRO A 195 16.99 14.82 4.15
CA PRO A 195 18.13 15.39 3.43
C PRO A 195 17.75 16.45 2.38
N ARG A 196 16.45 16.49 2.00
CA ARG A 196 15.91 17.52 1.09
C ARG A 196 15.58 18.86 1.77
N ASP A 197 15.55 18.87 3.11
CA ASP A 197 15.21 20.07 3.90
C ASP A 197 16.48 20.79 4.40
N ARG A 198 17.65 20.43 3.88
CA ARG A 198 18.97 21.02 4.16
C ARG A 198 19.51 21.79 2.97
#